data_7af8c02c718e810a06593a3909266004
#
_entry.id   7af8c02c718e810a06593a3909266004
#
_cell.length_a   1.000
_cell.length_b   1.000
_cell.length_c   1.000
_cell.angle_alpha   90.00
_cell.angle_beta   90.00
_cell.angle_gamma   90.00
#
_symmetry.space_group_name_H-M   'P 1'
#
loop_
_entity.id
_entity.type
_entity.pdbx_description
1 polymer ?
#
loop_
_entity_poly.entity_id
_entity_poly.type
_entity_poly.pdbx_seq_one_letter_code
_entity_poly.pdbx_strand_id
1 'polypeptide(L)'
;MPMNILIRAWMVATLLCAASGFAAAAAPTRDLKVAGSEIRVDVDGSDFRGGAGPIMDWVARSAGIVAHYYNRFPTVKLHIRVVSEPGGGVRNGKTFGYEGGFIRIMVGHDVTAEELMNDWVLVHEMTHLALPDTGEIHSWLSEGLAVYIEGIARVQAGNRTQSDVWSEELKSMPRGLPQPGDRGLDHTHTWGRTYWGGAMFCLLADVEIHRRTQNRFGLQDAVRAIDSKSGGLTVDWPIEQVLQTGDAATGTSVLQDLYAQMKDTPVTPDLMGLWRKLGVEPDGDSVRLTDDAPLASIRLSIMQPRGSLIPVASLR
;
A
#
# COMPACT_ATOMS: atom_id res chain seq x y z
N MET A 1 -82.42 45.23 19.57
CA MET A 1 -81.92 44.98 18.23
C MET A 1 -80.72 44.06 18.36
N PRO A 2 -80.78 42.79 17.94
CA PRO A 2 -79.72 41.81 18.16
C PRO A 2 -78.75 41.78 16.96
N MET A 3 -77.50 41.73 17.26
CA MET A 3 -76.34 41.67 16.37
C MET A 3 -76.05 40.18 16.09
N ASN A 4 -76.18 39.79 14.78
CA ASN A 4 -75.87 38.42 14.29
C ASN A 4 -74.35 38.20 14.24
N ILE A 5 -73.85 37.21 14.95
CA ILE A 5 -72.51 36.72 14.90
C ILE A 5 -72.49 35.51 13.92
N LEU A 6 -71.86 35.72 12.75
CA LEU A 6 -71.57 34.66 11.80
C LEU A 6 -70.26 33.96 12.21
N ILE A 7 -70.40 32.71 12.63
CA ILE A 7 -69.28 31.80 12.86
C ILE A 7 -68.85 31.18 11.52
N ARG A 8 -67.65 31.57 11.05
CA ARG A 8 -66.99 30.90 9.91
C ARG A 8 -66.21 29.71 10.43
N ALA A 9 -66.69 28.51 10.07
CA ALA A 9 -65.92 27.27 10.28
C ALA A 9 -64.78 27.19 9.28
N TRP A 10 -63.52 27.16 9.78
CA TRP A 10 -62.33 26.84 9.00
C TRP A 10 -62.15 25.35 9.01
N MET A 11 -62.31 24.69 7.84
CA MET A 11 -61.84 23.32 7.64
C MET A 11 -60.32 23.32 7.48
N VAL A 12 -59.64 22.76 8.45
CA VAL A 12 -58.18 22.46 8.37
C VAL A 12 -58.04 21.14 7.64
N ALA A 13 -57.67 21.16 6.36
CA ALA A 13 -57.27 19.96 5.62
C ALA A 13 -55.86 19.59 6.05
N THR A 14 -55.73 18.54 6.87
CA THR A 14 -54.45 17.92 7.24
C THR A 14 -53.95 17.10 6.03
N LEU A 15 -53.01 17.66 5.27
CA LEU A 15 -52.23 16.91 4.27
C LEU A 15 -51.31 15.97 5.01
N LEU A 16 -51.62 14.65 5.04
CA LEU A 16 -50.64 13.62 5.38
C LEU A 16 -49.65 13.49 4.23
N CYS A 17 -48.50 14.12 4.34
CA CYS A 17 -47.33 13.78 3.54
C CYS A 17 -46.83 12.41 4.00
N ALA A 18 -47.14 11.35 3.29
CA ALA A 18 -46.47 10.08 3.40
C ALA A 18 -45.02 10.28 2.93
N ALA A 19 -44.11 10.49 3.87
CA ALA A 19 -42.70 10.43 3.62
C ALA A 19 -42.35 8.96 3.31
N SER A 20 -42.33 8.62 2.03
CA SER A 20 -41.74 7.37 1.57
C SER A 20 -40.22 7.46 1.87
N GLY A 21 -39.85 7.01 3.07
CA GLY A 21 -38.44 6.81 3.41
C GLY A 21 -37.90 5.74 2.48
N PHE A 22 -37.16 6.13 1.47
CA PHE A 22 -36.24 5.23 0.81
C PHE A 22 -35.23 4.79 1.87
N ALA A 23 -35.45 3.63 2.48
CA ALA A 23 -34.40 2.95 3.21
C ALA A 23 -33.32 2.66 2.17
N ALA A 24 -32.22 3.41 2.22
CA ALA A 24 -31.03 3.05 1.47
C ALA A 24 -30.71 1.61 1.87
N ALA A 25 -30.73 0.70 0.92
CA ALA A 25 -30.32 -0.68 1.17
C ALA A 25 -28.90 -0.61 1.79
N ALA A 26 -28.75 -1.23 2.96
CA ALA A 26 -27.44 -1.29 3.60
C ALA A 26 -26.45 -1.88 2.59
N ALA A 27 -25.29 -1.23 2.45
CA ALA A 27 -24.22 -1.73 1.58
C ALA A 27 -23.91 -3.19 1.95
N PRO A 28 -23.71 -4.10 0.97
CA PRO A 28 -23.40 -5.48 1.28
C PRO A 28 -22.08 -5.54 2.05
N THR A 29 -22.17 -5.92 3.31
CA THR A 29 -21.00 -6.14 4.18
C THR A 29 -20.61 -7.61 4.11
N ARG A 30 -19.32 -7.89 3.97
CA ARG A 30 -18.76 -9.25 4.03
C ARG A 30 -17.51 -9.28 4.89
N ASP A 31 -17.35 -10.36 5.64
CA ASP A 31 -16.19 -10.61 6.46
C ASP A 31 -15.31 -11.68 5.81
N LEU A 32 -13.99 -11.40 5.74
CA LEU A 32 -12.97 -12.32 5.27
C LEU A 32 -12.03 -12.65 6.44
N LYS A 33 -11.47 -13.85 6.42
CA LYS A 33 -10.37 -14.24 7.32
C LYS A 33 -9.12 -14.51 6.50
N VAL A 34 -8.04 -13.76 6.78
CA VAL A 34 -6.77 -13.88 6.09
C VAL A 34 -5.65 -13.97 7.11
N ALA A 35 -4.90 -15.08 7.11
CA ALA A 35 -3.76 -15.30 8.01
C ALA A 35 -4.07 -15.00 9.49
N GLY A 36 -5.28 -15.33 9.95
CA GLY A 36 -5.73 -15.09 11.32
C GLY A 36 -6.35 -13.72 11.59
N SER A 37 -6.35 -12.82 10.62
CA SER A 37 -6.93 -11.48 10.72
C SER A 37 -8.38 -11.45 10.20
N GLU A 38 -9.18 -10.56 10.77
CA GLU A 38 -10.56 -10.31 10.35
C GLU A 38 -10.58 -9.05 9.46
N ILE A 39 -11.04 -9.21 8.23
CA ILE A 39 -11.16 -8.13 7.26
C ILE A 39 -12.64 -7.95 6.93
N ARG A 40 -13.19 -6.81 7.38
CA ARG A 40 -14.55 -6.41 7.04
C ARG A 40 -14.53 -5.57 5.77
N VAL A 41 -15.36 -5.92 4.80
CA VAL A 41 -15.48 -5.22 3.52
C VAL A 41 -16.89 -4.69 3.35
N ASP A 42 -17.05 -3.39 3.32
CA ASP A 42 -18.29 -2.70 2.94
C ASP A 42 -18.16 -2.23 1.49
N VAL A 43 -19.08 -2.67 0.64
CA VAL A 43 -19.11 -2.26 -0.76
C VAL A 43 -20.24 -1.25 -0.94
N ASP A 44 -19.89 0.03 -1.04
CA ASP A 44 -20.84 1.11 -1.29
C ASP A 44 -21.21 1.14 -2.78
N GLY A 45 -22.48 0.95 -3.07
CA GLY A 45 -22.99 0.87 -4.43
C GLY A 45 -23.32 -0.56 -4.84
N SER A 46 -24.58 -0.76 -5.27
CA SER A 46 -25.05 -2.06 -5.81
C SER A 46 -24.81 -2.19 -7.31
N ASP A 47 -24.10 -1.25 -7.91
CA ASP A 47 -24.04 -0.98 -9.35
C ASP A 47 -22.73 -1.47 -10.03
N PHE A 48 -21.87 -2.19 -9.31
CA PHE A 48 -20.74 -2.84 -9.96
C PHE A 48 -21.21 -3.85 -11.02
N ARG A 49 -20.83 -3.62 -12.26
CA ARG A 49 -21.25 -4.43 -13.41
C ARG A 49 -20.93 -5.93 -13.22
N GLY A 50 -19.79 -6.26 -12.61
CA GLY A 50 -19.39 -7.62 -12.26
C GLY A 50 -20.00 -8.15 -10.95
N GLY A 51 -20.78 -7.36 -10.24
CA GLY A 51 -21.24 -7.65 -8.88
C GLY A 51 -20.13 -7.58 -7.84
N ALA A 52 -20.45 -7.94 -6.59
CA ALA A 52 -19.52 -7.88 -5.47
C ALA A 52 -18.46 -9.03 -5.45
N GLY A 53 -18.71 -10.12 -6.18
CA GLY A 53 -17.81 -11.29 -6.19
C GLY A 53 -16.37 -10.96 -6.57
N PRO A 54 -16.11 -10.41 -7.77
CA PRO A 54 -14.76 -10.01 -8.20
C PRO A 54 -14.07 -9.03 -7.24
N ILE A 55 -14.82 -8.12 -6.61
CA ILE A 55 -14.29 -7.20 -5.58
C ILE A 55 -13.79 -7.99 -4.38
N MET A 56 -14.56 -8.97 -3.89
CA MET A 56 -14.16 -9.79 -2.76
C MET A 56 -12.94 -10.66 -3.05
N ASP A 57 -12.87 -11.25 -4.25
CA ASP A 57 -11.73 -12.04 -4.70
C ASP A 57 -10.46 -11.19 -4.80
N TRP A 58 -10.59 -9.95 -5.29
CA TRP A 58 -9.51 -8.98 -5.33
C TRP A 58 -9.01 -8.59 -3.94
N VAL A 59 -9.92 -8.29 -2.99
CA VAL A 59 -9.54 -7.97 -1.61
C VAL A 59 -8.83 -9.16 -0.96
N ALA A 60 -9.38 -10.37 -1.08
CA ALA A 60 -8.78 -11.57 -0.52
C ALA A 60 -7.37 -11.84 -1.08
N ARG A 61 -7.21 -11.68 -2.38
CA ARG A 61 -5.90 -11.85 -3.05
C ARG A 61 -4.90 -10.78 -2.59
N SER A 62 -5.27 -9.50 -2.55
CA SER A 62 -4.40 -8.42 -2.10
C SER A 62 -3.96 -8.62 -0.66
N ALA A 63 -4.88 -8.99 0.23
CA ALA A 63 -4.56 -9.33 1.61
C ALA A 63 -3.64 -10.55 1.71
N GLY A 64 -3.83 -11.56 0.86
CA GLY A 64 -2.96 -12.72 0.77
C GLY A 64 -1.54 -12.37 0.34
N ILE A 65 -1.37 -11.49 -0.64
CA ILE A 65 -0.07 -10.99 -1.10
C ILE A 65 0.69 -10.32 0.06
N VAL A 66 0.02 -9.42 0.78
CA VAL A 66 0.62 -8.72 1.93
C VAL A 66 0.94 -9.69 3.07
N ALA A 67 0.01 -10.59 3.41
CA ALA A 67 0.25 -11.60 4.44
C ALA A 67 1.43 -12.52 4.10
N HIS A 68 1.60 -12.87 2.81
CA HIS A 68 2.74 -13.65 2.33
C HIS A 68 4.06 -12.90 2.52
N TYR A 69 4.12 -11.61 2.13
CA TYR A 69 5.31 -10.79 2.27
C TYR A 69 5.72 -10.60 3.75
N TYR A 70 4.76 -10.28 4.63
CA TYR A 70 5.02 -10.05 6.05
C TYR A 70 5.04 -11.33 6.90
N ASN A 71 4.74 -12.51 6.34
CA ASN A 71 4.55 -13.79 7.03
C ASN A 71 3.42 -13.75 8.10
N ARG A 72 2.57 -12.75 8.01
CA ARG A 72 1.33 -12.51 8.76
C ARG A 72 0.59 -11.35 8.08
N PHE A 73 -0.68 -11.18 8.34
CA PHE A 73 -1.33 -9.92 7.98
C PHE A 73 -1.02 -8.85 9.06
N PRO A 74 -0.65 -7.60 8.69
CA PRO A 74 -0.08 -6.63 9.63
C PRO A 74 -1.00 -6.19 10.77
N THR A 75 -2.32 -6.30 10.61
CA THR A 75 -3.29 -5.96 11.66
C THR A 75 -4.24 -7.10 11.95
N VAL A 76 -4.76 -7.18 13.19
CA VAL A 76 -5.74 -8.21 13.60
C VAL A 76 -7.12 -7.94 13.01
N LYS A 77 -7.45 -6.64 12.82
CA LYS A 77 -8.71 -6.18 12.26
C LYS A 77 -8.47 -5.11 11.20
N LEU A 78 -9.15 -5.24 10.08
CA LEU A 78 -9.15 -4.26 9.01
C LEU A 78 -10.57 -4.00 8.56
N HIS A 79 -10.93 -2.75 8.38
CA HIS A 79 -12.17 -2.35 7.73
C HIS A 79 -11.84 -1.72 6.37
N ILE A 80 -12.41 -2.25 5.29
CA ILE A 80 -12.25 -1.72 3.94
C ILE A 80 -13.60 -1.20 3.46
N ARG A 81 -13.62 0.04 3.03
CA ARG A 81 -14.77 0.65 2.36
C ARG A 81 -14.46 0.85 0.89
N VAL A 82 -15.10 0.05 0.05
CA VAL A 82 -15.02 0.16 -1.41
C VAL A 82 -16.12 1.10 -1.88
N VAL A 83 -15.72 2.23 -2.43
CA VAL A 83 -16.64 3.28 -2.93
C VAL A 83 -16.72 3.18 -4.44
N SER A 84 -17.94 3.03 -4.96
CA SER A 84 -18.18 3.00 -6.39
C SER A 84 -18.09 4.39 -7.01
N GLU A 85 -17.39 4.50 -8.15
CA GLU A 85 -17.27 5.73 -8.94
C GLU A 85 -17.54 5.43 -10.44
N PRO A 86 -17.87 6.45 -11.25
CA PRO A 86 -18.05 6.26 -12.69
C PRO A 86 -16.79 5.77 -13.39
N GLY A 87 -16.93 4.83 -14.34
CA GLY A 87 -15.85 4.29 -15.18
C GLY A 87 -15.25 2.99 -14.68
N GLY A 88 -14.08 2.60 -15.20
CA GLY A 88 -13.36 1.37 -14.88
C GLY A 88 -12.17 1.58 -13.96
N GLY A 89 -11.51 0.48 -13.58
CA GLY A 89 -10.27 0.42 -12.82
C GLY A 89 -10.38 0.81 -11.34
N VAL A 90 -9.27 0.68 -10.63
CA VAL A 90 -9.10 1.20 -9.27
C VAL A 90 -8.48 2.59 -9.38
N ARG A 91 -9.04 3.58 -8.67
CA ARG A 91 -8.66 5.00 -8.83
C ARG A 91 -7.61 5.44 -7.83
N ASN A 92 -7.95 5.37 -6.56
CA ASN A 92 -7.07 5.70 -5.44
C ASN A 92 -7.55 5.00 -4.17
N GLY A 93 -6.66 4.92 -3.19
CA GLY A 93 -6.93 4.47 -1.84
C GLY A 93 -6.43 5.47 -0.81
N LYS A 94 -6.81 5.27 0.42
CA LYS A 94 -6.21 5.91 1.58
C LYS A 94 -6.36 5.04 2.81
N THR A 95 -5.25 4.84 3.52
CA THR A 95 -5.15 4.04 4.73
C THR A 95 -5.08 4.91 5.97
N PHE A 96 -5.72 4.48 7.04
CA PHE A 96 -5.81 5.17 8.32
C PHE A 96 -5.59 4.16 9.46
N GLY A 97 -4.90 4.58 10.53
CA GLY A 97 -4.50 3.76 11.66
C GLY A 97 -5.50 3.70 12.82
N TYR A 98 -6.80 3.98 12.62
CA TYR A 98 -7.78 3.90 13.70
C TYR A 98 -8.55 2.57 13.70
N GLU A 99 -8.97 2.13 14.88
CA GLU A 99 -9.78 0.90 15.11
C GLU A 99 -9.19 -0.39 14.52
N GLY A 100 -7.85 -0.48 14.47
CA GLY A 100 -7.13 -1.64 13.92
C GLY A 100 -6.67 -1.47 12.48
N GLY A 101 -7.22 -0.53 11.75
CA GLY A 101 -6.92 -0.18 10.35
C GLY A 101 -8.18 0.06 9.55
N PHE A 102 -8.19 1.13 8.77
CA PHE A 102 -9.27 1.47 7.86
C PHE A 102 -8.71 1.86 6.50
N ILE A 103 -9.22 1.24 5.44
CA ILE A 103 -8.88 1.60 4.06
C ILE A 103 -10.16 2.05 3.34
N ARG A 104 -10.11 3.26 2.78
CA ARG A 104 -11.12 3.73 1.82
C ARG A 104 -10.52 3.66 0.43
N ILE A 105 -11.20 2.96 -0.49
CA ILE A 105 -10.70 2.78 -1.86
C ILE A 105 -11.81 3.06 -2.88
N MET A 106 -11.46 3.84 -3.91
CA MET A 106 -12.36 4.22 -5.00
C MET A 106 -12.18 3.26 -6.18
N VAL A 107 -13.28 2.67 -6.62
CA VAL A 107 -13.29 1.66 -7.69
C VAL A 107 -14.36 2.03 -8.72
N GLY A 108 -14.00 2.02 -10.00
CA GLY A 108 -14.94 2.24 -11.08
C GLY A 108 -16.04 1.17 -11.11
N HIS A 109 -17.31 1.57 -11.28
CA HIS A 109 -18.43 0.61 -11.32
C HIS A 109 -18.36 -0.35 -12.53
N ASP A 110 -17.63 0.03 -13.58
CA ASP A 110 -17.37 -0.79 -14.77
C ASP A 110 -16.09 -1.64 -14.66
N VAL A 111 -15.45 -1.66 -13.49
CA VAL A 111 -14.19 -2.40 -13.30
C VAL A 111 -14.32 -3.85 -13.72
N THR A 112 -13.35 -4.33 -14.47
CA THR A 112 -13.26 -5.71 -14.92
C THR A 112 -12.46 -6.57 -13.94
N ALA A 113 -12.65 -7.90 -14.01
CA ALA A 113 -11.84 -8.83 -13.23
C ALA A 113 -10.35 -8.76 -13.59
N GLU A 114 -10.03 -8.44 -14.84
CA GLU A 114 -8.65 -8.26 -15.32
C GLU A 114 -8.01 -7.01 -14.73
N GLU A 115 -8.72 -5.87 -14.71
CA GLU A 115 -8.24 -4.63 -14.06
C GLU A 115 -8.00 -4.85 -12.57
N LEU A 116 -8.89 -5.56 -11.87
CA LEU A 116 -8.72 -5.93 -10.47
C LEU A 116 -7.54 -6.91 -10.26
N MET A 117 -7.28 -7.83 -11.21
CA MET A 117 -6.13 -8.73 -11.16
C MET A 117 -4.81 -7.97 -11.27
N ASN A 118 -4.77 -6.93 -12.08
CA ASN A 118 -3.58 -6.12 -12.34
C ASN A 118 -3.44 -4.93 -11.38
N ASP A 119 -4.43 -4.70 -10.51
CA ASP A 119 -4.40 -3.59 -9.55
C ASP A 119 -3.23 -3.71 -8.58
N TRP A 120 -2.61 -2.56 -8.32
CA TRP A 120 -1.53 -2.40 -7.36
C TRP A 120 -1.95 -1.59 -6.12
N VAL A 121 -3.00 -0.76 -6.26
CA VAL A 121 -3.38 0.25 -5.25
C VAL A 121 -3.72 -0.41 -3.92
N LEU A 122 -4.52 -1.49 -3.93
CA LEU A 122 -4.93 -2.11 -2.67
C LEU A 122 -3.77 -2.80 -1.93
N VAL A 123 -2.80 -3.38 -2.64
CA VAL A 123 -1.59 -3.94 -2.03
C VAL A 123 -0.73 -2.83 -1.42
N HIS A 124 -0.58 -1.70 -2.13
CA HIS A 124 0.10 -0.50 -1.63
C HIS A 124 -0.56 0.01 -0.34
N GLU A 125 -1.88 0.20 -0.35
CA GLU A 125 -2.63 0.65 0.82
C GLU A 125 -2.51 -0.32 2.01
N MET A 126 -2.57 -1.61 1.77
CA MET A 126 -2.40 -2.60 2.84
C MET A 126 -0.98 -2.65 3.39
N THR A 127 0.03 -2.26 2.61
CA THR A 127 1.43 -2.19 3.07
C THR A 127 1.61 -1.12 4.15
N HIS A 128 0.89 0.00 4.07
CA HIS A 128 0.92 1.03 5.11
C HIS A 128 0.54 0.50 6.51
N LEU A 129 -0.29 -0.54 6.58
CA LEU A 129 -0.71 -1.11 7.87
C LEU A 129 0.46 -1.66 8.70
N ALA A 130 1.59 -1.99 8.07
CA ALA A 130 2.73 -2.63 8.72
C ALA A 130 3.72 -1.66 9.37
N LEU A 131 3.62 -0.36 9.07
CA LEU A 131 4.55 0.65 9.59
C LEU A 131 3.85 1.52 10.63
N PRO A 132 4.46 1.76 11.80
CA PRO A 132 3.95 2.77 12.73
C PRO A 132 3.96 4.16 12.10
N ASP A 133 3.05 5.04 12.55
CA ASP A 133 3.04 6.44 12.10
C ASP A 133 4.31 7.15 12.59
N THR A 134 5.04 7.72 11.67
CA THR A 134 6.27 8.48 11.94
C THR A 134 6.09 9.98 11.79
N GLY A 135 4.87 10.43 11.56
CA GLY A 135 4.50 11.82 11.32
C GLY A 135 4.69 12.26 9.86
N GLU A 136 4.05 13.37 9.51
CA GLU A 136 3.98 13.87 8.11
C GLU A 136 5.34 14.17 7.49
N ILE A 137 6.32 14.62 8.28
CA ILE A 137 7.69 14.91 7.82
C ILE A 137 8.34 13.66 7.20
N HIS A 138 8.02 12.49 7.74
CA HIS A 138 8.58 11.22 7.31
C HIS A 138 7.63 10.42 6.40
N SER A 139 6.61 11.07 5.82
CA SER A 139 5.69 10.43 4.86
C SER A 139 6.42 9.75 3.69
N TRP A 140 7.60 10.24 3.32
CA TRP A 140 8.46 9.63 2.31
C TRP A 140 8.88 8.18 2.67
N LEU A 141 9.02 7.84 3.96
CA LEU A 141 9.35 6.49 4.39
C LEU A 141 8.15 5.55 4.21
N SER A 142 6.97 5.98 4.65
CA SER A 142 5.73 5.20 4.51
C SER A 142 5.36 4.99 3.05
N GLU A 143 5.32 6.05 2.25
CA GLU A 143 4.99 5.97 0.82
C GLU A 143 6.07 5.21 0.03
N GLY A 144 7.34 5.50 0.33
CA GLY A 144 8.47 4.82 -0.31
C GLY A 144 8.50 3.31 -0.05
N LEU A 145 8.22 2.89 1.19
CA LEU A 145 8.07 1.47 1.52
C LEU A 145 6.90 0.84 0.77
N ALA A 146 5.74 1.51 0.73
CA ALA A 146 4.57 0.99 0.04
C ALA A 146 4.81 0.84 -1.46
N VAL A 147 5.45 1.82 -2.12
CA VAL A 147 5.85 1.75 -3.55
C VAL A 147 6.84 0.62 -3.79
N TYR A 148 7.89 0.51 -2.98
CA TYR A 148 8.95 -0.48 -3.17
C TYR A 148 8.47 -1.91 -2.90
N ILE A 149 7.71 -2.11 -1.82
CA ILE A 149 7.27 -3.44 -1.37
C ILE A 149 6.16 -3.99 -2.26
N GLU A 150 5.24 -3.15 -2.75
CA GLU A 150 4.07 -3.60 -3.53
C GLU A 150 4.47 -4.52 -4.68
N GLY A 151 5.38 -4.08 -5.53
CA GLY A 151 5.85 -4.86 -6.68
C GLY A 151 6.53 -6.16 -6.27
N ILE A 152 7.43 -6.11 -5.28
CA ILE A 152 8.17 -7.27 -4.77
C ILE A 152 7.21 -8.29 -4.15
N ALA A 153 6.27 -7.85 -3.32
CA ALA A 153 5.29 -8.73 -2.68
C ALA A 153 4.43 -9.46 -3.71
N ARG A 154 4.05 -8.78 -4.79
CA ARG A 154 3.29 -9.37 -5.90
C ARG A 154 4.12 -10.39 -6.68
N VAL A 155 5.42 -10.14 -6.88
CA VAL A 155 6.32 -11.15 -7.51
C VAL A 155 6.45 -12.38 -6.62
N GLN A 156 6.70 -12.19 -5.31
CA GLN A 156 6.84 -13.28 -4.37
C GLN A 156 5.56 -14.14 -4.25
N ALA A 157 4.39 -13.53 -4.47
CA ALA A 157 3.09 -14.22 -4.48
C ALA A 157 2.69 -14.78 -5.87
N GLY A 158 3.52 -14.62 -6.90
CA GLY A 158 3.26 -15.08 -8.26
C GLY A 158 2.20 -14.27 -9.03
N ASN A 159 1.91 -13.05 -8.60
CA ASN A 159 0.93 -12.15 -9.24
C ASN A 159 1.56 -11.23 -10.30
N ARG A 160 2.88 -11.03 -10.27
CA ARG A 160 3.66 -10.26 -11.27
C ARG A 160 4.95 -10.99 -11.64
N THR A 161 5.54 -10.62 -12.75
CA THR A 161 6.87 -11.09 -13.12
C THR A 161 7.96 -10.17 -12.58
N GLN A 162 9.16 -10.71 -12.37
CA GLN A 162 10.31 -9.88 -11.97
C GLN A 162 10.64 -8.83 -13.04
N SER A 163 10.53 -9.19 -14.32
CA SER A 163 10.80 -8.29 -15.43
C SER A 163 9.89 -7.07 -15.42
N ASP A 164 8.60 -7.25 -15.11
CA ASP A 164 7.64 -6.14 -15.03
C ASP A 164 8.00 -5.16 -13.92
N VAL A 165 8.33 -5.70 -12.73
CA VAL A 165 8.68 -4.87 -11.57
C VAL A 165 9.99 -4.13 -11.82
N TRP A 166 11.06 -4.82 -12.26
CA TRP A 166 12.33 -4.14 -12.54
C TRP A 166 12.23 -3.12 -13.69
N SER A 167 11.35 -3.37 -14.67
CA SER A 167 11.06 -2.41 -15.74
C SER A 167 10.39 -1.14 -15.20
N GLU A 168 9.44 -1.28 -14.27
CA GLU A 168 8.79 -0.16 -13.62
C GLU A 168 9.77 0.62 -12.74
N GLU A 169 10.56 -0.06 -11.92
CA GLU A 169 11.59 0.54 -11.07
C GLU A 169 12.62 1.33 -11.89
N LEU A 170 13.12 0.74 -12.97
CA LEU A 170 14.09 1.42 -13.85
C LEU A 170 13.51 2.69 -14.48
N LYS A 171 12.25 2.67 -14.91
CA LYS A 171 11.57 3.80 -15.56
C LYS A 171 11.16 4.89 -14.58
N SER A 172 10.75 4.51 -13.37
CA SER A 172 10.04 5.41 -12.46
C SER A 172 10.91 5.94 -11.33
N MET A 173 11.87 5.17 -10.84
CA MET A 173 12.76 5.59 -9.73
C MET A 173 13.54 6.88 -9.99
N PRO A 174 13.95 7.23 -11.23
CA PRO A 174 14.56 8.53 -11.52
C PRO A 174 13.71 9.76 -11.18
N ARG A 175 12.38 9.59 -11.05
CA ARG A 175 11.47 10.66 -10.57
C ARG A 175 11.74 11.06 -9.12
N GLY A 176 12.37 10.17 -8.35
CA GLY A 176 12.76 10.40 -6.96
C GLY A 176 14.12 11.09 -6.79
N LEU A 177 14.87 11.32 -7.87
CA LEU A 177 16.14 12.02 -7.79
C LEU A 177 15.94 13.49 -7.39
N PRO A 178 16.90 14.06 -6.61
CA PRO A 178 16.86 15.46 -6.22
C PRO A 178 16.77 16.40 -7.42
N GLN A 179 15.93 17.43 -7.28
CA GLN A 179 15.77 18.52 -8.24
C GLN A 179 16.38 19.81 -7.66
N PRO A 180 16.59 20.86 -8.47
CA PRO A 180 17.05 22.16 -7.96
C PRO A 180 16.16 22.64 -6.81
N GLY A 181 16.77 22.96 -5.66
CA GLY A 181 16.08 23.37 -4.45
C GLY A 181 15.73 22.23 -3.47
N ASP A 182 16.06 20.98 -3.79
CA ASP A 182 15.94 19.85 -2.86
C ASP A 182 16.83 20.05 -1.62
N ARG A 183 16.32 19.70 -0.46
CA ARG A 183 16.99 19.84 0.84
C ARG A 183 17.08 18.54 1.63
N GLY A 184 16.91 17.39 0.97
CA GLY A 184 16.84 16.06 1.59
C GLY A 184 15.41 15.58 1.80
N LEU A 185 15.30 14.33 2.22
CA LEU A 185 14.00 13.62 2.28
C LEU A 185 13.03 14.23 3.29
N ASP A 186 13.54 14.70 4.45
CA ASP A 186 12.70 15.29 5.51
C ASP A 186 12.22 16.72 5.18
N HIS A 187 12.81 17.36 4.15
CA HIS A 187 12.57 18.75 3.84
C HIS A 187 12.03 19.01 2.44
N THR A 188 11.82 17.96 1.63
CA THR A 188 11.35 18.06 0.24
C THR A 188 10.19 17.13 -0.02
N HIS A 189 8.98 17.66 0.12
CA HIS A 189 7.72 16.90 0.05
C HIS A 189 7.04 16.98 -1.34
N THR A 190 7.82 16.94 -2.42
CA THR A 190 7.26 16.80 -3.77
C THR A 190 6.79 15.35 -3.98
N TRP A 191 5.80 15.14 -4.84
CA TRP A 191 5.33 13.78 -5.15
C TRP A 191 6.48 12.84 -5.51
N GLY A 192 7.39 13.24 -6.40
CA GLY A 192 8.53 12.42 -6.81
C GLY A 192 9.44 12.07 -5.64
N ARG A 193 9.75 13.03 -4.75
CA ARG A 193 10.62 12.78 -3.60
C ARG A 193 9.95 11.93 -2.52
N THR A 194 8.66 12.15 -2.28
CA THR A 194 7.91 11.37 -1.30
C THR A 194 7.81 9.91 -1.73
N TYR A 195 7.31 9.65 -2.92
CA TYR A 195 7.06 8.27 -3.39
C TYR A 195 8.35 7.60 -3.89
N TRP A 196 8.97 8.15 -4.92
CA TRP A 196 10.11 7.52 -5.58
C TRP A 196 11.45 7.81 -4.89
N GLY A 197 11.59 8.94 -4.20
CA GLY A 197 12.74 9.21 -3.35
C GLY A 197 12.77 8.28 -2.14
N GLY A 198 11.60 8.02 -1.54
CA GLY A 198 11.44 7.02 -0.50
C GLY A 198 11.68 5.59 -1.00
N ALA A 199 11.13 5.21 -2.17
CA ALA A 199 11.40 3.91 -2.79
C ALA A 199 12.90 3.72 -3.12
N MET A 200 13.56 4.77 -3.57
CA MET A 200 15.00 4.76 -3.80
C MET A 200 15.79 4.53 -2.51
N PHE A 201 15.41 5.16 -1.40
CA PHE A 201 15.98 4.87 -0.08
C PHE A 201 15.82 3.39 0.26
N CYS A 202 14.62 2.82 0.04
CA CYS A 202 14.33 1.40 0.30
C CYS A 202 15.18 0.47 -0.57
N LEU A 203 15.33 0.74 -1.87
CA LEU A 203 16.18 -0.05 -2.76
C LEU A 203 17.65 -0.02 -2.32
N LEU A 204 18.17 1.17 -2.00
CA LEU A 204 19.56 1.32 -1.54
C LEU A 204 19.77 0.57 -0.22
N ALA A 205 18.82 0.65 0.70
CA ALA A 205 18.84 -0.06 1.96
C ALA A 205 18.83 -1.58 1.75
N ASP A 206 17.93 -2.08 0.92
CA ASP A 206 17.79 -3.52 0.67
C ASP A 206 19.07 -4.10 0.04
N VAL A 207 19.58 -3.44 -1.00
CA VAL A 207 20.85 -3.86 -1.64
C VAL A 207 22.01 -3.85 -0.63
N GLU A 208 22.13 -2.84 0.20
CA GLU A 208 23.24 -2.71 1.15
C GLU A 208 23.12 -3.69 2.33
N ILE A 209 21.89 -3.96 2.82
CA ILE A 209 21.67 -5.00 3.82
C ILE A 209 22.05 -6.38 3.25
N HIS A 210 21.59 -6.71 2.06
CA HIS A 210 21.97 -7.95 1.38
C HIS A 210 23.49 -8.07 1.21
N ARG A 211 24.15 -7.00 0.79
CA ARG A 211 25.59 -6.97 0.59
C ARG A 211 26.34 -7.21 1.91
N ARG A 212 25.99 -6.48 2.99
CA ARG A 212 26.68 -6.61 4.31
C ARG A 212 26.39 -7.95 4.95
N THR A 213 25.26 -8.55 4.69
CA THR A 213 24.84 -9.82 5.30
C THR A 213 25.08 -11.04 4.42
N GLN A 214 25.68 -10.88 3.23
CA GLN A 214 25.85 -11.97 2.27
C GLN A 214 24.53 -12.68 1.94
N ASN A 215 23.50 -11.92 1.64
CA ASN A 215 22.12 -12.34 1.35
C ASN A 215 21.38 -13.05 2.51
N ARG A 216 21.92 -13.02 3.73
CA ARG A 216 21.21 -13.63 4.89
C ARG A 216 19.98 -12.84 5.28
N PHE A 217 20.05 -11.52 5.21
CA PHE A 217 18.95 -10.60 5.52
C PHE A 217 18.73 -9.61 4.37
N GLY A 218 17.51 -9.05 4.28
CA GLY A 218 17.13 -7.98 3.39
C GLY A 218 16.21 -6.99 4.10
N LEU A 219 15.72 -5.98 3.37
CA LEU A 219 14.78 -5.01 3.91
C LEU A 219 13.47 -5.68 4.39
N GLN A 220 13.07 -6.78 3.76
CA GLN A 220 11.90 -7.56 4.17
C GLN A 220 12.01 -8.05 5.62
N ASP A 221 13.20 -8.47 6.08
CA ASP A 221 13.44 -8.89 7.46
C ASP A 221 13.33 -7.70 8.42
N ALA A 222 13.85 -6.53 8.02
CA ALA A 222 13.75 -5.30 8.79
C ALA A 222 12.29 -4.87 8.99
N VAL A 223 11.50 -4.79 7.91
CA VAL A 223 10.09 -4.34 7.99
C VAL A 223 9.19 -5.35 8.72
N ARG A 224 9.45 -6.64 8.62
CA ARG A 224 8.77 -7.67 9.42
C ARG A 224 9.02 -7.49 10.91
N ALA A 225 10.24 -7.15 11.31
CA ALA A 225 10.56 -6.89 12.70
C ALA A 225 9.92 -5.61 13.22
N ILE A 226 9.88 -4.55 12.39
CA ILE A 226 9.18 -3.30 12.70
C ILE A 226 7.70 -3.59 12.92
N ASP A 227 7.02 -4.23 11.98
CA ASP A 227 5.61 -4.61 12.08
C ASP A 227 5.34 -5.46 13.34
N SER A 228 6.13 -6.49 13.56
CA SER A 228 5.94 -7.39 14.71
C SER A 228 6.12 -6.72 16.07
N LYS A 229 7.03 -5.75 16.18
CA LYS A 229 7.33 -5.06 17.44
C LYS A 229 6.42 -3.86 17.69
N SER A 230 6.04 -3.13 16.65
CA SER A 230 5.18 -1.94 16.77
C SER A 230 3.71 -2.31 16.87
N GLY A 231 3.28 -3.32 16.13
CA GLY A 231 1.86 -3.60 15.90
C GLY A 231 1.27 -2.76 14.75
N GLY A 232 2.13 -2.11 13.93
CA GLY A 232 1.74 -1.43 12.71
C GLY A 232 1.21 -0.01 12.91
N LEU A 233 0.40 0.47 11.96
CA LEU A 233 -0.04 1.86 11.80
C LEU A 233 -0.88 2.44 12.96
N THR A 234 -1.29 1.63 13.91
CA THR A 234 -2.12 2.09 15.05
C THR A 234 -1.33 2.75 16.17
N VAL A 235 -0.01 2.85 16.04
CA VAL A 235 0.88 3.45 17.03
C VAL A 235 1.82 4.46 16.38
N ASP A 236 2.23 5.47 17.16
CA ASP A 236 3.19 6.49 16.75
C ASP A 236 4.57 6.13 17.26
N TRP A 237 5.57 6.08 16.38
CA TRP A 237 6.97 5.90 16.74
C TRP A 237 7.85 6.99 16.13
N PRO A 238 8.87 7.47 16.86
CA PRO A 238 9.94 8.25 16.24
C PRO A 238 10.59 7.46 15.12
N ILE A 239 10.95 8.14 14.01
CA ILE A 239 11.62 7.48 12.87
C ILE A 239 12.89 6.75 13.30
N GLU A 240 13.64 7.30 14.24
CA GLU A 240 14.86 6.69 14.77
C GLU A 240 14.57 5.32 15.39
N GLN A 241 13.46 5.16 16.10
CA GLN A 241 13.06 3.88 16.67
C GLN A 241 12.69 2.87 15.60
N VAL A 242 12.03 3.31 14.53
CA VAL A 242 11.70 2.47 13.37
C VAL A 242 12.97 1.95 12.72
N LEU A 243 13.91 2.85 12.38
CA LEU A 243 15.17 2.50 11.71
C LEU A 243 16.07 1.62 12.58
N GLN A 244 16.17 1.94 13.88
CA GLN A 244 16.94 1.13 14.84
C GLN A 244 16.36 -0.28 14.99
N THR A 245 15.04 -0.41 14.97
CA THR A 245 14.37 -1.71 15.05
C THR A 245 14.68 -2.58 13.82
N GLY A 246 14.64 -2.00 12.63
CA GLY A 246 14.99 -2.69 11.39
C GLY A 246 16.46 -3.08 11.33
N ASP A 247 17.36 -2.17 11.71
CA ASP A 247 18.80 -2.44 11.75
C ASP A 247 19.15 -3.54 12.76
N ALA A 248 18.53 -3.52 13.95
CA ALA A 248 18.73 -4.57 14.94
C ALA A 248 18.31 -5.96 14.44
N ALA A 249 17.25 -6.03 13.63
CA ALA A 249 16.76 -7.29 13.06
C ALA A 249 17.71 -7.87 12.00
N THR A 250 18.39 -7.01 11.25
CA THR A 250 19.33 -7.41 10.20
C THR A 250 20.77 -7.51 10.69
N GLY A 251 21.05 -7.03 11.91
CA GLY A 251 22.40 -6.94 12.45
C GLY A 251 23.27 -5.93 11.72
N THR A 252 22.67 -4.88 11.16
CA THR A 252 23.36 -3.82 10.41
C THR A 252 23.04 -2.44 11.00
N SER A 253 23.60 -1.37 10.42
CA SER A 253 23.28 0.04 10.68
C SER A 253 22.79 0.75 9.42
N VAL A 254 22.41 -0.01 8.40
CA VAL A 254 22.17 0.50 7.03
C VAL A 254 21.07 1.55 7.00
N LEU A 255 19.95 1.29 7.70
CA LEU A 255 18.81 2.20 7.68
C LEU A 255 19.16 3.55 8.33
N GLN A 256 19.83 3.51 9.49
CA GLN A 256 20.26 4.71 10.20
C GLN A 256 21.36 5.45 9.41
N ASP A 257 22.33 4.72 8.83
CA ASP A 257 23.42 5.31 8.03
C ASP A 257 22.88 6.07 6.80
N LEU A 258 21.94 5.45 6.05
CA LEU A 258 21.32 6.06 4.88
C LEU A 258 20.42 7.24 5.26
N TYR A 259 19.66 7.12 6.33
CA TYR A 259 18.83 8.21 6.83
C TYR A 259 19.67 9.42 7.19
N ALA A 260 20.77 9.23 7.94
CA ALA A 260 21.69 10.32 8.30
C ALA A 260 22.29 11.02 7.07
N GLN A 261 22.49 10.28 5.96
CA GLN A 261 22.99 10.85 4.72
C GLN A 261 21.95 11.61 3.91
N MET A 262 20.68 11.14 3.90
CA MET A 262 19.67 11.57 2.93
C MET A 262 18.59 12.50 3.51
N LYS A 263 18.43 12.56 4.83
CA LYS A 263 17.35 13.32 5.47
C LYS A 263 17.45 14.83 5.24
N ASP A 264 18.66 15.41 5.38
CA ASP A 264 18.92 16.85 5.29
C ASP A 264 19.77 17.24 4.04
N THR A 265 20.06 16.27 3.17
CA THR A 265 20.98 16.47 2.03
C THR A 265 20.44 15.82 0.77
N PRO A 266 20.47 16.52 -0.38
CA PRO A 266 20.05 15.97 -1.67
C PRO A 266 21.12 15.01 -2.23
N VAL A 267 21.01 13.73 -1.89
CA VAL A 267 21.89 12.67 -2.38
C VAL A 267 21.42 12.16 -3.73
N THR A 268 22.33 12.13 -4.71
CA THR A 268 22.05 11.58 -6.06
C THR A 268 22.86 10.29 -6.25
N PRO A 269 22.25 9.11 -6.07
CA PRO A 269 22.94 7.84 -6.31
C PRO A 269 23.13 7.57 -7.81
N ASP A 270 24.15 6.80 -8.16
CA ASP A 270 24.34 6.27 -9.51
C ASP A 270 23.34 5.10 -9.76
N LEU A 271 22.09 5.44 -10.06
CA LEU A 271 21.04 4.45 -10.32
C LEU A 271 21.38 3.58 -11.55
N MET A 272 21.92 4.17 -12.62
CA MET A 272 22.28 3.41 -13.82
C MET A 272 23.42 2.43 -13.58
N GLY A 273 24.39 2.82 -12.76
CA GLY A 273 25.44 1.91 -12.31
C GLY A 273 24.91 0.80 -11.41
N LEU A 274 23.95 1.12 -10.54
CA LEU A 274 23.30 0.15 -9.67
C LEU A 274 22.51 -0.89 -10.49
N TRP A 275 21.70 -0.43 -11.45
CA TRP A 275 20.93 -1.34 -12.34
C TRP A 275 21.84 -2.31 -13.07
N ARG A 276 22.92 -1.82 -13.70
CA ARG A 276 23.91 -2.70 -14.37
C ARG A 276 24.52 -3.72 -13.43
N LYS A 277 24.85 -3.32 -12.19
CA LYS A 277 25.40 -4.25 -11.19
C LYS A 277 24.40 -5.30 -10.74
N LEU A 278 23.12 -4.94 -10.67
CA LEU A 278 22.02 -5.87 -10.38
C LEU A 278 21.66 -6.76 -11.56
N GLY A 279 22.21 -6.50 -12.75
CA GLY A 279 21.90 -7.22 -13.98
C GLY A 279 20.51 -6.86 -14.55
N VAL A 280 20.12 -5.58 -14.38
CA VAL A 280 18.88 -5.01 -14.94
C VAL A 280 19.28 -4.07 -16.07
N GLU A 281 19.04 -4.47 -17.31
CA GLU A 281 19.39 -3.72 -18.51
C GLU A 281 18.14 -3.34 -19.30
N PRO A 282 18.04 -2.09 -19.81
CA PRO A 282 16.94 -1.71 -20.70
C PRO A 282 16.86 -2.61 -21.94
N ASP A 283 15.63 -3.04 -22.31
CA ASP A 283 15.37 -3.82 -23.52
C ASP A 283 14.01 -3.40 -24.12
N GLY A 284 14.03 -2.38 -24.96
CA GLY A 284 12.82 -1.75 -25.48
C GLY A 284 11.96 -1.17 -24.36
N ASP A 285 10.70 -1.59 -24.29
CA ASP A 285 9.77 -1.19 -23.23
C ASP A 285 9.85 -2.07 -21.97
N SER A 286 10.77 -3.04 -21.94
CA SER A 286 10.99 -3.98 -20.84
C SER A 286 12.43 -3.91 -20.35
N VAL A 287 12.85 -4.93 -19.60
CA VAL A 287 14.23 -5.12 -19.16
C VAL A 287 14.68 -6.55 -19.47
N ARG A 288 15.97 -6.67 -19.80
CA ARG A 288 16.68 -7.93 -19.78
C ARG A 288 17.33 -8.12 -18.43
N LEU A 289 17.11 -9.28 -17.82
CA LEU A 289 17.73 -9.68 -16.55
C LEU A 289 18.89 -10.64 -16.82
N THR A 290 20.09 -10.31 -16.29
CA THR A 290 21.29 -11.13 -16.44
C THR A 290 21.79 -11.62 -15.08
N ASP A 291 22.11 -12.90 -14.97
CA ASP A 291 22.47 -13.55 -13.69
C ASP A 291 23.97 -13.59 -13.46
N ASP A 292 24.79 -13.14 -14.40
CA ASP A 292 26.25 -13.02 -14.32
C ASP A 292 26.73 -11.64 -13.82
N ALA A 293 25.82 -10.70 -13.58
CA ALA A 293 26.12 -9.39 -13.04
C ALA A 293 26.60 -9.47 -11.58
N PRO A 294 27.49 -8.53 -11.14
CA PRO A 294 28.14 -8.61 -9.83
C PRO A 294 27.18 -8.68 -8.61
N LEU A 295 25.99 -8.13 -8.71
CA LEU A 295 24.97 -8.12 -7.68
C LEU A 295 23.68 -8.88 -8.11
N ALA A 296 23.73 -9.72 -9.14
CA ALA A 296 22.58 -10.47 -9.60
C ALA A 296 22.02 -11.38 -8.51
N SER A 297 22.85 -11.95 -7.65
CA SER A 297 22.42 -12.75 -6.51
C SER A 297 21.60 -11.94 -5.50
N ILE A 298 21.86 -10.64 -5.35
CA ILE A 298 21.06 -9.73 -4.52
C ILE A 298 19.71 -9.49 -5.18
N ARG A 299 19.67 -9.16 -6.47
CA ARG A 299 18.43 -9.02 -7.24
C ARG A 299 17.53 -10.24 -7.09
N LEU A 300 18.09 -11.44 -7.25
CA LEU A 300 17.36 -12.70 -7.08
C LEU A 300 16.86 -12.87 -5.65
N SER A 301 17.68 -12.54 -4.65
CA SER A 301 17.31 -12.66 -3.22
C SER A 301 16.18 -11.69 -2.83
N ILE A 302 16.13 -10.48 -3.37
CA ILE A 302 15.05 -9.51 -3.15
C ILE A 302 13.71 -10.08 -3.64
N MET A 303 13.71 -10.73 -4.79
CA MET A 303 12.49 -11.24 -5.43
C MET A 303 12.03 -12.62 -4.93
N GLN A 304 12.86 -13.31 -4.13
CA GLN A 304 12.50 -14.61 -3.58
C GLN A 304 11.73 -14.48 -2.27
N PRO A 305 10.67 -15.30 -2.06
CA PRO A 305 9.98 -15.37 -0.78
C PRO A 305 10.93 -15.74 0.37
N ARG A 306 10.82 -15.07 1.51
CA ARG A 306 11.60 -15.36 2.71
C ARG A 306 10.72 -15.97 3.80
N GLY A 307 11.13 -17.10 4.37
CA GLY A 307 10.41 -17.79 5.45
C GLY A 307 9.34 -18.77 4.96
N SER A 308 8.47 -19.20 5.88
CA SER A 308 7.39 -20.14 5.57
C SER A 308 6.35 -19.48 4.70
N LEU A 309 6.09 -20.07 3.54
CA LEU A 309 5.06 -19.59 2.61
C LEU A 309 3.68 -19.73 3.27
N ILE A 310 2.97 -18.65 3.47
CA ILE A 310 1.51 -18.68 3.66
C ILE A 310 0.91 -18.88 2.26
N PRO A 311 0.30 -20.02 1.95
CA PRO A 311 -0.24 -20.25 0.61
C PRO A 311 -1.37 -19.26 0.33
N VAL A 312 -1.24 -18.46 -0.72
CA VAL A 312 -2.32 -17.55 -1.18
C VAL A 312 -3.61 -18.33 -1.49
N ALA A 313 -3.49 -19.60 -1.87
CA ALA A 313 -4.63 -20.48 -2.14
C ALA A 313 -5.39 -20.97 -0.88
N SER A 314 -4.85 -20.83 0.34
CA SER A 314 -5.52 -21.22 1.59
C SER A 314 -6.41 -20.13 2.19
N LEU A 315 -6.65 -19.06 1.45
CA LEU A 315 -7.39 -17.86 1.88
C LEU A 315 -8.85 -17.89 1.40
N ARG A 316 -9.50 -19.08 1.43
CA ARG A 316 -10.94 -19.24 1.14
C ARG A 316 -11.77 -19.21 2.40
#